data_34d06b6524858bef2e106a8a32be524c
#
_entry.id   34d06b6524858bef2e106a8a32be524c
#
_cell.length_a   1.000
_cell.length_b   1.000
_cell.length_c   1.000
_cell.angle_alpha   90.00
_cell.angle_beta   90.00
_cell.angle_gamma   90.00
#
_symmetry.space_group_name_H-M   'P 1'
#
loop_
_entity.id
_entity.type
_entity.pdbx_description
1 polymer ?
#
loop_
_entity_poly.entity_id
_entity_poly.type
_entity_poly.pdbx_seq_one_letter_code
_entity_poly.pdbx_strand_id
1 'polypeptide(L)'
;AALIFTWIRYKKPDVSMTYNAALAGLVGITASCDAVDAVGAAVIGVVCGILIVLAIEFFDKIAKIDDPVGAVSVHCVCGAAGTVLTGLFATGETTEAGLFYGGGAHFLGIQVLGVLAVAAYVAVVITIVFLAIKHTIGLRVKPEEELAGLDVSEHGLFTA
;
A
#
# COMPACT_ATOMS: atom_id res chain seq x y z
N ALA A 1 -1.93 9.01 13.19
CA ALA A 1 -0.52 8.58 13.23
C ALA A 1 0.31 9.40 12.24
N ALA A 2 0.02 9.36 10.94
CA ALA A 2 0.82 10.04 9.91
C ALA A 2 0.95 11.55 10.13
N LEU A 3 -0.13 12.25 10.46
CA LEU A 3 -0.11 13.68 10.74
C LEU A 3 0.87 14.03 11.86
N ILE A 4 0.84 13.28 12.96
CA ILE A 4 1.76 13.48 14.09
C ILE A 4 3.19 13.11 13.67
N PHE A 5 3.36 11.99 12.96
CA PHE A 5 4.67 11.52 12.51
C PHE A 5 5.33 12.51 11.55
N THR A 6 4.61 13.02 10.55
CA THR A 6 5.11 14.02 9.60
C THR A 6 5.41 15.34 10.30
N TRP A 7 4.57 15.73 11.26
CA TRP A 7 4.81 16.94 12.05
C TRP A 7 6.13 16.87 12.84
N ILE A 8 6.37 15.74 13.49
CA ILE A 8 7.64 15.53 14.23
C ILE A 8 8.83 15.51 13.24
N ARG A 9 8.68 14.80 12.11
CA ARG A 9 9.76 14.55 11.17
C ARG A 9 10.12 15.78 10.32
N TYR A 10 9.10 16.49 9.80
CA TYR A 10 9.25 17.61 8.88
C TYR A 10 9.02 18.97 9.52
N LYS A 11 8.71 19.01 10.82
CA LYS A 11 8.37 20.22 11.60
C LYS A 11 7.09 20.92 11.13
N LYS A 12 6.33 20.28 10.24
CA LYS A 12 5.01 20.69 9.76
C LYS A 12 4.24 19.45 9.32
N PRO A 13 2.90 19.44 9.47
CA PRO A 13 2.10 18.33 8.98
C PRO A 13 2.10 18.32 7.46
N ASP A 14 2.13 17.11 6.88
CA ASP A 14 1.97 16.91 5.44
C ASP A 14 0.53 16.45 5.16
N VAL A 15 -0.20 17.25 4.39
CA VAL A 15 -1.61 17.01 4.09
C VAL A 15 -1.77 15.81 3.15
N SER A 16 -0.95 15.73 2.11
CA SER A 16 -1.00 14.65 1.12
C SER A 16 -0.71 13.29 1.76
N MET A 17 0.37 13.21 2.55
CA MET A 17 0.70 12.00 3.30
C MET A 17 -0.36 11.65 4.34
N THR A 18 -1.06 12.65 4.91
CA THR A 18 -2.15 12.39 5.86
C THR A 18 -3.38 11.76 5.18
N TYR A 19 -3.74 12.22 3.98
CA TYR A 19 -4.81 11.58 3.19
C TYR A 19 -4.42 10.18 2.75
N ASN A 20 -3.20 9.99 2.26
CA ASN A 20 -2.70 8.66 1.91
C ASN A 20 -2.66 7.71 3.12
N ALA A 21 -2.42 8.23 4.32
CA ALA A 21 -2.46 7.43 5.54
C ALA A 21 -3.87 6.97 5.92
N ALA A 22 -4.91 7.75 5.62
CA ALA A 22 -6.29 7.30 5.80
C ALA A 22 -6.57 6.10 4.88
N LEU A 23 -6.17 6.18 3.61
CA LEU A 23 -6.27 5.06 2.67
C LEU A 23 -5.41 3.87 3.11
N ALA A 24 -4.19 4.10 3.56
CA ALA A 24 -3.28 3.05 4.05
C ALA A 24 -3.86 2.30 5.26
N GLY A 25 -4.54 3.00 6.17
CA GLY A 25 -5.26 2.38 7.29
C GLY A 25 -6.41 1.50 6.83
N LEU A 26 -7.21 1.98 5.88
CA LEU A 26 -8.31 1.21 5.28
C LEU A 26 -7.80 -0.02 4.54
N VAL A 27 -6.74 0.11 3.75
CA VAL A 27 -6.11 -1.01 3.05
C VAL A 27 -5.49 -2.00 4.04
N GLY A 28 -4.80 -1.50 5.07
CA GLY A 28 -4.16 -2.34 6.08
C GLY A 28 -5.14 -3.20 6.88
N ILE A 29 -6.37 -2.69 7.14
CA ILE A 29 -7.39 -3.45 7.88
C ILE A 29 -8.19 -4.42 6.98
N THR A 30 -8.08 -4.32 5.66
CA THR A 30 -8.93 -5.08 4.72
C THR A 30 -8.84 -6.59 4.93
N ALA A 31 -7.63 -7.11 5.16
CA ALA A 31 -7.41 -8.56 5.36
C ALA A 31 -7.90 -9.07 6.72
N SER A 32 -8.19 -8.19 7.67
CA SER A 32 -8.44 -8.55 9.07
C SER A 32 -9.68 -7.90 9.68
N CYS A 33 -10.53 -7.26 8.87
CA CYS A 33 -11.64 -6.45 9.39
C CYS A 33 -12.66 -7.27 10.20
N ASP A 34 -12.79 -8.56 9.95
CA ASP A 34 -13.65 -9.52 10.66
C ASP A 34 -12.88 -10.43 11.63
N ALA A 35 -11.56 -10.35 11.65
CA ALA A 35 -10.69 -11.27 12.37
C ALA A 35 -10.01 -10.66 13.61
N VAL A 36 -9.98 -9.32 13.72
CA VAL A 36 -9.31 -8.63 14.83
C VAL A 36 -10.30 -7.84 15.67
N ASP A 37 -9.96 -7.64 16.92
CA ASP A 37 -10.69 -6.75 17.82
C ASP A 37 -10.33 -5.26 17.61
N ALA A 38 -10.97 -4.37 18.36
CA ALA A 38 -10.74 -2.93 18.27
C ALA A 38 -9.29 -2.52 18.60
N VAL A 39 -8.60 -3.27 19.45
CA VAL A 39 -7.20 -2.99 19.82
C VAL A 39 -6.28 -3.38 18.65
N GLY A 40 -6.46 -4.57 18.08
CA GLY A 40 -5.75 -5.01 16.88
C GLY A 40 -5.96 -4.05 15.71
N ALA A 41 -7.21 -3.64 15.47
CA ALA A 41 -7.53 -2.66 14.42
C ALA A 41 -6.83 -1.31 14.63
N ALA A 42 -6.81 -0.80 15.87
CA ALA A 42 -6.13 0.44 16.19
C ALA A 42 -4.60 0.35 15.96
N VAL A 43 -3.99 -0.76 16.36
CA VAL A 43 -2.55 -0.99 16.14
C VAL A 43 -2.22 -1.08 14.66
N ILE A 44 -3.01 -1.83 13.88
CA ILE A 44 -2.85 -1.93 12.42
C ILE A 44 -2.94 -0.54 11.77
N GLY A 45 -3.93 0.26 12.15
CA GLY A 45 -4.07 1.63 11.65
C GLY A 45 -2.90 2.54 12.00
N VAL A 46 -2.36 2.45 13.21
CA VAL A 46 -1.18 3.22 13.62
C VAL A 46 0.06 2.78 12.82
N VAL A 47 0.29 1.48 12.71
CA VAL A 47 1.44 0.91 11.97
C VAL A 47 1.37 1.33 10.50
N CYS A 48 0.23 1.15 9.84
CA CYS A 48 0.06 1.55 8.44
C CYS A 48 0.18 3.06 8.24
N GLY A 49 -0.32 3.86 9.18
CA GLY A 49 -0.20 5.31 9.14
C GLY A 49 1.24 5.85 9.27
N ILE A 50 2.13 5.10 9.90
CA ILE A 50 3.57 5.42 9.92
C ILE A 50 4.26 4.84 8.69
N LEU A 51 3.95 3.59 8.39
CA LEU A 51 4.57 2.82 7.30
C LEU A 51 4.39 3.49 5.94
N ILE A 52 3.21 4.08 5.67
CA ILE A 52 2.95 4.77 4.41
C ILE A 52 3.92 5.94 4.17
N VAL A 53 4.22 6.73 5.20
CA VAL A 53 5.16 7.85 5.08
C VAL A 53 6.56 7.35 4.75
N LEU A 54 7.00 6.29 5.42
CA LEU A 54 8.30 5.68 5.19
C LEU A 54 8.37 5.02 3.79
N ALA A 55 7.28 4.39 3.34
CA ALA A 55 7.21 3.76 2.03
C ALA A 55 7.28 4.79 0.90
N ILE A 56 6.52 5.89 0.99
CA ILE A 56 6.59 6.99 0.01
C ILE A 56 8.03 7.54 -0.06
N GLU A 57 8.64 7.83 1.09
CA GLU A 57 10.03 8.31 1.10
C GLU A 57 11.01 7.30 0.48
N PHE A 58 10.81 6.01 0.76
CA PHE A 58 11.65 4.95 0.21
C PHE A 58 11.54 4.88 -1.32
N PHE A 59 10.32 4.83 -1.86
CA PHE A 59 10.12 4.75 -3.31
C PHE A 59 10.63 5.99 -4.03
N ASP A 60 10.30 7.17 -3.53
CA ASP A 60 10.70 8.44 -4.15
C ASP A 60 12.22 8.68 -4.06
N LYS A 61 12.80 8.59 -2.84
CA LYS A 61 14.16 9.03 -2.59
C LYS A 61 15.23 7.95 -2.80
N ILE A 62 14.90 6.69 -2.49
CA ILE A 62 15.87 5.57 -2.47
C ILE A 62 15.71 4.70 -3.71
N ALA A 63 14.53 4.15 -3.92
CA ALA A 63 14.24 3.28 -5.06
C ALA A 63 14.13 4.06 -6.38
N LYS A 64 13.82 5.37 -6.31
CA LYS A 64 13.58 6.26 -7.45
C LYS A 64 12.53 5.68 -8.41
N ILE A 65 11.49 5.12 -7.82
CA ILE A 65 10.30 4.61 -8.51
C ILE A 65 9.23 5.67 -8.41
N ASP A 66 8.68 6.06 -9.55
CA ASP A 66 7.62 7.04 -9.65
C ASP A 66 6.31 6.46 -9.08
N ASP A 67 5.88 6.99 -7.94
CA ASP A 67 4.62 6.64 -7.25
C ASP A 67 3.87 7.92 -6.88
N PRO A 68 3.39 8.69 -7.89
CA PRO A 68 2.96 10.09 -7.72
C PRO A 68 1.77 10.24 -6.77
N VAL A 69 0.92 9.24 -6.67
CA VAL A 69 -0.24 9.24 -5.77
C VAL A 69 -0.07 8.31 -4.57
N GLY A 70 1.09 7.68 -4.41
CA GLY A 70 1.36 6.75 -3.33
C GLY A 70 0.66 5.40 -3.47
N ALA A 71 0.27 5.00 -4.70
CA ALA A 71 -0.49 3.77 -4.93
C ALA A 71 0.29 2.51 -4.52
N VAL A 72 1.56 2.41 -4.87
CA VAL A 72 2.43 1.29 -4.47
C VAL A 72 2.60 1.28 -2.95
N SER A 73 2.84 2.45 -2.37
CA SER A 73 3.02 2.62 -0.92
C SER A 73 1.75 2.26 -0.14
N VAL A 74 0.57 2.68 -0.62
CA VAL A 74 -0.72 2.39 0.02
C VAL A 74 -1.10 0.92 -0.17
N HIS A 75 -1.20 0.45 -1.41
CA HIS A 75 -1.81 -0.86 -1.69
C HIS A 75 -0.82 -2.02 -1.53
N CYS A 76 0.39 -1.91 -2.06
CA CYS A 76 1.36 -2.99 -1.97
C CYS A 76 1.94 -3.08 -0.54
N VAL A 77 2.53 -1.99 -0.04
CA VAL A 77 3.25 -2.04 1.24
C VAL A 77 2.29 -2.18 2.42
N CYS A 78 1.26 -1.32 2.52
CA CYS A 78 0.34 -1.39 3.66
C CYS A 78 -0.64 -2.57 3.55
N GLY A 79 -0.99 -3.02 2.34
CA GLY A 79 -1.78 -4.24 2.17
C GLY A 79 -1.02 -5.50 2.60
N ALA A 80 0.24 -5.64 2.17
CA ALA A 80 1.10 -6.73 2.62
C ALA A 80 1.33 -6.70 4.14
N ALA A 81 1.62 -5.50 4.69
CA ALA A 81 1.77 -5.34 6.13
C ALA A 81 0.50 -5.70 6.89
N GLY A 82 -0.67 -5.24 6.44
CA GLY A 82 -1.96 -5.56 7.05
C GLY A 82 -2.25 -7.05 7.08
N THR A 83 -1.97 -7.75 5.96
CA THR A 83 -2.10 -9.21 5.88
C THR A 83 -1.20 -9.92 6.88
N VAL A 84 0.06 -9.51 6.98
CA VAL A 84 0.99 -10.07 7.99
C VAL A 84 0.52 -9.76 9.42
N LEU A 85 0.04 -8.54 9.67
CA LEU A 85 -0.48 -8.14 10.98
C LEU A 85 -1.75 -8.92 11.37
N THR A 86 -2.54 -9.42 10.42
CA THR A 86 -3.63 -10.36 10.72
C THR A 86 -3.10 -11.61 11.42
N GLY A 87 -1.97 -12.14 10.95
CA GLY A 87 -1.31 -13.29 11.60
C GLY A 87 -0.82 -13.02 13.02
N LEU A 88 -0.70 -11.76 13.42
CA LEU A 88 -0.34 -11.38 14.79
C LEU A 88 -1.58 -11.14 15.67
N PHE A 89 -2.61 -10.45 15.15
CA PHE A 89 -3.69 -9.87 15.92
C PHE A 89 -5.06 -10.55 15.76
N ALA A 90 -5.18 -11.62 14.96
CA ALA A 90 -6.44 -12.35 14.83
C ALA A 90 -6.89 -12.94 16.16
N THR A 91 -8.17 -12.76 16.51
CA THR A 91 -8.74 -13.20 17.81
C THR A 91 -9.01 -14.70 17.86
N GLY A 92 -9.15 -15.36 16.73
CA GLY A 92 -9.52 -16.78 16.63
C GLY A 92 -11.02 -17.04 16.53
N GLU A 93 -11.83 -15.99 16.38
CA GLU A 93 -13.29 -16.13 16.25
C GLU A 93 -13.74 -16.51 14.83
N THR A 94 -13.12 -15.90 13.81
CA THR A 94 -13.45 -16.14 12.39
C THR A 94 -12.36 -16.87 11.63
N THR A 95 -11.13 -16.85 12.15
CA THR A 95 -9.94 -17.48 11.59
C THR A 95 -9.17 -18.20 12.70
N GLU A 96 -8.00 -18.78 12.38
CA GLU A 96 -7.07 -19.21 13.42
C GLU A 96 -6.60 -18.01 14.25
N ALA A 97 -6.38 -18.23 15.54
CA ALA A 97 -5.85 -17.20 16.43
C ALA A 97 -4.44 -16.78 16.00
N GLY A 98 -4.18 -15.49 16.05
CA GLY A 98 -2.89 -14.90 15.78
C GLY A 98 -1.88 -15.15 16.90
N LEU A 99 -0.63 -14.78 16.63
CA LEU A 99 0.48 -15.02 17.57
C LEU A 99 0.22 -14.41 18.95
N PHE A 100 -0.33 -13.20 19.02
CA PHE A 100 -0.57 -12.50 20.29
C PHE A 100 -1.84 -12.97 21.02
N TYR A 101 -2.70 -13.74 20.34
CA TYR A 101 -3.92 -14.33 20.90
C TYR A 101 -3.79 -15.84 21.18
N GLY A 102 -2.53 -16.34 21.24
CA GLY A 102 -2.24 -17.72 21.66
C GLY A 102 -2.27 -18.76 20.55
N GLY A 103 -2.45 -18.38 19.27
CA GLY A 103 -2.47 -19.30 18.13
C GLY A 103 -1.09 -19.78 17.66
N GLY A 104 -0.01 -19.25 18.25
CA GLY A 104 1.35 -19.60 17.81
C GLY A 104 1.73 -18.97 16.48
N ALA A 105 2.85 -19.43 15.91
CA ALA A 105 3.41 -18.83 14.68
C ALA A 105 2.84 -19.42 13.36
N HIS A 106 1.96 -20.44 13.44
CA HIS A 106 1.47 -21.15 12.26
C HIS A 106 0.67 -20.22 11.34
N PHE A 107 -0.34 -19.55 11.88
CA PHE A 107 -1.18 -18.63 11.11
C PHE A 107 -0.38 -17.44 10.56
N LEU A 108 0.54 -16.88 11.34
CA LEU A 108 1.46 -15.85 10.87
C LEU A 108 2.30 -16.34 9.67
N GLY A 109 2.82 -17.57 9.75
CA GLY A 109 3.57 -18.18 8.66
C GLY A 109 2.75 -18.33 7.37
N ILE A 110 1.47 -18.71 7.49
CA ILE A 110 0.55 -18.80 6.36
C ILE A 110 0.33 -17.41 5.74
N GLN A 111 0.12 -16.36 6.54
CA GLN A 111 -0.07 -14.99 6.02
C GLN A 111 1.17 -14.48 5.28
N VAL A 112 2.36 -14.71 5.81
CA VAL A 112 3.63 -14.36 5.15
C VAL A 112 3.78 -15.12 3.83
N LEU A 113 3.54 -16.44 3.84
CA LEU A 113 3.60 -17.26 2.63
C LEU A 113 2.60 -16.79 1.57
N GLY A 114 1.38 -16.45 1.98
CA GLY A 114 0.35 -15.91 1.11
C GLY A 114 0.77 -14.60 0.44
N VAL A 115 1.31 -13.66 1.20
CA VAL A 115 1.85 -12.40 0.66
C VAL A 115 2.95 -12.66 -0.37
N LEU A 116 3.90 -13.53 -0.06
CA LEU A 116 5.01 -13.86 -0.98
C LEU A 116 4.51 -14.56 -2.25
N ALA A 117 3.58 -15.48 -2.13
CA ALA A 117 2.99 -16.20 -3.27
C ALA A 117 2.24 -15.24 -4.20
N VAL A 118 1.40 -14.36 -3.65
CA VAL A 118 0.68 -13.34 -4.43
C VAL A 118 1.65 -12.37 -5.08
N ALA A 119 2.67 -11.90 -4.35
CA ALA A 119 3.67 -10.99 -4.89
C ALA A 119 4.42 -11.61 -6.08
N ALA A 120 4.85 -12.88 -5.95
CA ALA A 120 5.52 -13.60 -7.03
C ALA A 120 4.59 -13.78 -8.25
N TYR A 121 3.34 -14.22 -8.02
CA TYR A 121 2.35 -14.40 -9.08
C TYR A 121 2.09 -13.09 -9.83
N VAL A 122 1.79 -12.01 -9.11
CA VAL A 122 1.52 -10.69 -9.68
C VAL A 122 2.73 -10.16 -10.44
N ALA A 123 3.94 -10.28 -9.90
CA ALA A 123 5.15 -9.82 -10.57
C ALA A 123 5.34 -10.51 -11.93
N VAL A 124 5.13 -11.82 -12.00
CA VAL A 124 5.26 -12.57 -13.27
C VAL A 124 4.16 -12.18 -14.24
N VAL A 125 2.89 -12.28 -13.80
CA VAL A 125 1.73 -12.07 -14.70
C VAL A 125 1.70 -10.64 -15.23
N ILE A 126 1.86 -9.64 -14.35
CA ILE A 126 1.81 -8.23 -14.76
C ILE A 126 3.00 -7.85 -15.65
N THR A 127 4.18 -8.43 -15.41
CA THR A 127 5.32 -8.23 -16.31
C THR A 127 4.99 -8.71 -17.72
N ILE A 128 4.41 -9.91 -17.86
CA ILE A 128 4.00 -10.45 -19.16
C ILE A 128 2.95 -9.55 -19.83
N VAL A 129 1.94 -9.13 -19.07
CA VAL A 129 0.86 -8.24 -19.57
C VAL A 129 1.44 -6.91 -20.06
N PHE A 130 2.25 -6.25 -19.25
CA PHE A 130 2.84 -4.97 -19.64
C PHE A 130 3.83 -5.09 -20.81
N LEU A 131 4.58 -6.18 -20.90
CA LEU A 131 5.41 -6.42 -22.07
C LEU A 131 4.57 -6.62 -23.33
N ALA A 132 3.47 -7.35 -23.26
CA ALA A 132 2.55 -7.51 -24.38
C ALA A 132 1.94 -6.17 -24.82
N ILE A 133 1.45 -5.35 -23.88
CA ILE A 133 0.94 -4.00 -24.16
C ILE A 133 2.02 -3.12 -24.78
N LYS A 134 3.22 -3.11 -24.21
CA LYS A 134 4.35 -2.33 -24.72
C LYS A 134 4.68 -2.62 -26.18
N HIS A 135 4.59 -3.91 -26.60
CA HIS A 135 4.94 -4.32 -27.95
C HIS A 135 3.77 -4.29 -28.94
N THR A 136 2.55 -3.99 -28.48
CA THR A 136 1.35 -3.91 -29.33
C THR A 136 0.86 -2.46 -29.48
N ILE A 137 0.25 -1.91 -28.43
CA ILE A 137 -0.38 -0.60 -28.44
C ILE A 137 0.50 0.52 -27.83
N GLY A 138 1.59 0.13 -27.14
CA GLY A 138 2.45 1.07 -26.42
C GLY A 138 1.98 1.33 -24.99
N LEU A 139 2.93 1.77 -24.14
CA LEU A 139 2.67 2.08 -22.72
C LEU A 139 2.78 3.58 -22.41
N ARG A 140 3.35 4.37 -23.32
CA ARG A 140 3.59 5.79 -23.10
C ARG A 140 2.99 6.61 -24.22
N VAL A 141 2.51 7.76 -23.87
CA VAL A 141 2.12 8.82 -24.80
C VAL A 141 3.35 9.42 -25.50
N LYS A 142 3.16 10.24 -26.49
CA LYS A 142 4.26 10.94 -27.17
C LYS A 142 4.94 11.93 -26.22
N PRO A 143 6.26 12.16 -26.36
CA PRO A 143 6.98 13.09 -25.49
C PRO A 143 6.38 14.51 -25.46
N GLU A 144 5.81 14.98 -26.56
CA GLU A 144 5.18 16.28 -26.65
C GLU A 144 3.89 16.35 -25.80
N GLU A 145 3.10 15.29 -25.79
CA GLU A 145 1.87 15.17 -24.99
C GLU A 145 2.22 15.05 -23.50
N GLU A 146 3.29 14.31 -23.16
CA GLU A 146 3.77 14.16 -21.78
C GLU A 146 4.25 15.51 -21.22
N LEU A 147 4.97 16.31 -22.03
CA LEU A 147 5.42 17.65 -21.63
C LEU A 147 4.29 18.67 -21.53
N ALA A 148 3.27 18.56 -22.36
CA ALA A 148 2.10 19.45 -22.32
C ALA A 148 1.13 19.12 -21.17
N GLY A 149 1.24 17.92 -20.60
CA GLY A 149 0.31 17.37 -19.63
C GLY A 149 -0.85 16.61 -20.29
N LEU A 150 -1.33 15.57 -19.62
CA LEU A 150 -2.33 14.65 -20.20
C LEU A 150 -3.78 15.11 -20.01
N ASP A 151 -4.01 16.11 -19.17
CA ASP A 151 -5.38 16.59 -18.87
C ASP A 151 -6.13 17.05 -20.10
N VAL A 152 -5.43 17.73 -21.02
CA VAL A 152 -6.04 18.21 -22.27
C VAL A 152 -6.22 17.09 -23.28
N SER A 153 -5.18 16.27 -23.50
CA SER A 153 -5.17 15.23 -24.53
C SER A 153 -6.05 14.04 -24.19
N GLU A 154 -6.08 13.62 -22.91
CA GLU A 154 -6.82 12.44 -22.47
C GLU A 154 -8.21 12.76 -21.92
N HIS A 155 -8.39 13.92 -21.29
CA HIS A 155 -9.62 14.26 -20.57
C HIS A 155 -10.32 15.51 -21.11
N GLY A 156 -9.72 16.23 -22.04
CA GLY A 156 -10.29 17.50 -22.56
C GLY A 156 -10.38 18.62 -21.51
N LEU A 157 -9.61 18.51 -20.42
CA LEU A 157 -9.60 19.48 -19.33
C LEU A 157 -8.53 20.54 -19.58
N PHE A 158 -8.96 21.80 -19.70
CA PHE A 158 -8.04 22.91 -19.75
C PHE A 158 -7.69 23.33 -18.33
N THR A 159 -6.42 23.22 -17.96
CA THR A 159 -5.92 23.81 -16.71
C THR A 159 -5.97 25.33 -16.84
N ALA A 160 -6.71 25.96 -15.94
CA ALA A 160 -6.79 27.42 -15.84
C ALA A 160 -5.49 28.01 -15.29
#